data_7f2ef1887a221badee05d1f6035e52ad
#
_entry.id   7f2ef1887a221badee05d1f6035e52ad
#
_cell.length_a   1.000
_cell.length_b   1.000
_cell.length_c   1.000
_cell.angle_alpha   90.00
_cell.angle_beta   90.00
_cell.angle_gamma   90.00
#
_symmetry.space_group_name_H-M   'P 1'
#
loop_
_entity.id
_entity.type
_entity.pdbx_description
1 polymer ?
#
loop_
_entity_poly.entity_id
_entity_poly.type
_entity_poly.pdbx_seq_one_letter_code
_entity_poly.pdbx_strand_id
1 'polypeptide(L)'
;FNEGTLDISSEWQDRSIILLSHPSQLNISISRDELPLGMTFSEFAEDQFKMVSRQLKGYEEIHRKPIKVDGYDAVMSEFKWDSPEGRLHQVSTVINLPIHPTIITVSSHKPLTEGQKEYLLKLVQSFKARNVK
;
A
#
# COMPACT_ATOMS: atom_id res chain seq x y z
N PHE A 1 9.75 12.47 5.73
CA PHE A 1 10.35 12.52 4.42
C PHE A 1 11.49 13.52 4.43
N ASN A 2 12.23 13.52 3.39
CA ASN A 2 13.53 14.18 3.44
C ASN A 2 13.53 15.63 3.01
N GLU A 3 12.43 16.19 2.58
CA GLU A 3 12.37 17.61 2.23
C GLU A 3 12.44 18.51 3.43
N GLY A 4 12.40 17.94 4.58
CA GLY A 4 12.47 18.68 5.80
C GLY A 4 12.02 17.85 6.95
N THR A 5 12.11 18.43 8.08
CA THR A 5 11.65 17.78 9.27
C THR A 5 10.25 18.26 9.57
N LEU A 6 9.35 17.33 9.72
CA LEU A 6 8.06 17.66 10.29
C LEU A 6 8.18 17.54 11.79
N ASP A 7 7.65 18.49 12.48
CA ASP A 7 7.59 18.42 13.92
C ASP A 7 6.45 17.50 14.29
N ILE A 8 6.75 16.22 14.30
CA ILE A 8 5.74 15.18 14.48
C ILE A 8 5.67 14.80 15.94
N SER A 9 4.46 14.87 16.50
CA SER A 9 4.27 14.43 17.87
C SER A 9 4.45 12.93 17.99
N SER A 10 4.62 12.43 19.22
CA SER A 10 4.90 11.01 19.44
C SER A 10 3.80 10.10 18.90
N GLU A 11 2.58 10.56 18.86
CA GLU A 11 1.48 9.75 18.35
C GLU A 11 1.54 9.55 16.84
N TRP A 12 2.36 10.31 16.13
CA TRP A 12 2.54 10.18 14.68
C TRP A 12 3.77 9.37 14.30
N GLN A 13 4.62 9.06 15.26
CA GLN A 13 5.92 8.48 14.96
C GLN A 13 5.85 7.15 14.23
N ASP A 14 4.79 6.39 14.45
CA ASP A 14 4.65 5.08 13.84
C ASP A 14 3.91 5.10 12.52
N ARG A 15 3.54 6.28 12.04
CA ARG A 15 2.73 6.42 10.84
C ARG A 15 3.45 7.22 9.78
N SER A 16 4.68 6.86 9.51
CA SER A 16 5.42 7.54 8.46
C SER A 16 4.87 7.14 7.09
N ILE A 17 4.75 8.12 6.22
CA ILE A 17 4.28 7.94 4.86
C ILE A 17 5.36 8.45 3.93
N ILE A 18 5.72 7.63 2.94
CA ILE A 18 6.69 7.99 1.92
C ILE A 18 5.95 8.08 0.60
N LEU A 19 6.08 9.21 -0.08
CA LEU A 19 5.44 9.42 -1.38
C LEU A 19 6.50 9.54 -2.45
N LEU A 20 6.35 8.74 -3.50
CA LEU A 20 7.26 8.73 -4.63
C LEU A 20 6.47 8.93 -5.91
N SER A 21 7.04 9.71 -6.83
CA SER A 21 6.42 9.94 -8.14
C SER A 21 7.34 9.46 -9.24
N HIS A 22 6.74 8.99 -10.31
CA HIS A 22 7.48 8.50 -11.46
C HIS A 22 7.04 9.26 -12.72
N PRO A 23 7.94 9.51 -13.69
CA PRO A 23 7.57 10.21 -14.92
C PRO A 23 6.42 9.57 -15.69
N SER A 24 6.16 8.28 -15.50
CA SER A 24 5.03 7.60 -16.11
C SER A 24 3.69 7.92 -15.44
N GLN A 25 3.68 8.89 -14.53
CA GLN A 25 2.48 9.30 -13.78
C GLN A 25 2.01 8.27 -12.77
N LEU A 26 2.91 7.40 -12.34
CA LEU A 26 2.64 6.49 -11.24
C LEU A 26 3.06 7.15 -9.95
N ASN A 27 2.23 6.99 -8.93
CA ASN A 27 2.54 7.49 -7.59
C ASN A 27 2.59 6.31 -6.65
N ILE A 28 3.60 6.29 -5.79
CA ILE A 28 3.78 5.21 -4.82
C ILE A 28 3.74 5.83 -3.43
N SER A 29 2.90 5.28 -2.57
CA SER A 29 2.89 5.65 -1.17
C SER A 29 3.23 4.42 -0.34
N ILE A 30 4.03 4.63 0.69
CA ILE A 30 4.43 3.59 1.62
C ILE A 30 4.09 4.07 3.02
N SER A 31 3.28 3.32 3.73
CA SER A 31 2.89 3.67 5.07
C SER A 31 3.03 2.47 5.98
N ARG A 32 3.20 2.72 7.26
CA ARG A 32 3.25 1.69 8.27
C ARG A 32 2.11 1.89 9.25
N ASP A 33 1.62 0.80 9.79
CA ASP A 33 0.54 0.86 10.75
C ASP A 33 0.87 -0.07 11.91
N GLU A 34 0.02 -0.11 12.90
CA GLU A 34 0.20 -1.00 14.03
C GLU A 34 -0.79 -2.15 13.93
N LEU A 35 -0.30 -3.35 14.21
CA LEU A 35 -1.18 -4.51 14.31
C LEU A 35 -1.84 -4.48 15.69
N PRO A 36 -3.17 -4.33 15.75
CA PRO A 36 -3.85 -4.30 17.04
C PRO A 36 -3.63 -5.58 17.83
N LEU A 37 -3.51 -5.44 19.13
CA LEU A 37 -3.29 -6.57 20.01
C LEU A 37 -4.39 -7.61 19.85
N GLY A 38 -4.00 -8.85 19.64
CA GLY A 38 -4.95 -9.94 19.47
C GLY A 38 -5.46 -10.14 18.04
N MET A 39 -5.05 -9.27 17.14
CA MET A 39 -5.46 -9.38 15.72
C MET A 39 -4.39 -10.10 14.92
N THR A 40 -4.80 -11.06 14.08
CA THR A 40 -3.86 -11.72 13.18
C THR A 40 -3.60 -10.82 11.99
N PHE A 41 -2.52 -11.11 11.26
CA PHE A 41 -2.23 -10.35 10.04
C PHE A 41 -3.35 -10.50 9.01
N SER A 42 -3.91 -11.71 8.87
CA SER A 42 -5.03 -11.90 7.95
C SER A 42 -6.22 -11.03 8.29
N GLU A 43 -6.54 -10.94 9.57
CA GLU A 43 -7.65 -10.08 10.02
C GLU A 43 -7.33 -8.62 9.75
N PHE A 44 -6.10 -8.21 10.00
CA PHE A 44 -5.67 -6.84 9.75
C PHE A 44 -5.81 -6.49 8.27
N ALA A 45 -5.31 -7.36 7.38
CA ALA A 45 -5.39 -7.11 5.94
C ALA A 45 -6.85 -7.04 5.47
N GLU A 46 -7.70 -7.94 5.94
CA GLU A 46 -9.12 -7.90 5.59
C GLU A 46 -9.76 -6.60 6.06
N ASP A 47 -9.46 -6.16 7.27
CA ASP A 47 -10.00 -4.90 7.79
C ASP A 47 -9.56 -3.72 6.95
N GLN A 48 -8.30 -3.70 6.53
CA GLN A 48 -7.78 -2.62 5.69
C GLN A 48 -8.55 -2.54 4.38
N PHE A 49 -8.75 -3.67 3.72
CA PHE A 49 -9.45 -3.68 2.45
C PHE A 49 -10.93 -3.37 2.61
N LYS A 50 -11.55 -3.80 3.70
CA LYS A 50 -12.93 -3.43 3.99
C LYS A 50 -13.08 -1.93 4.19
N MET A 51 -12.17 -1.33 4.94
CA MET A 51 -12.20 0.10 5.20
C MET A 51 -12.05 0.88 3.90
N VAL A 52 -11.12 0.45 3.06
CA VAL A 52 -10.89 1.07 1.75
C VAL A 52 -12.17 0.97 0.91
N SER A 53 -12.79 -0.19 0.86
CA SER A 53 -13.99 -0.39 0.05
C SER A 53 -15.17 0.49 0.51
N ARG A 54 -15.22 0.81 1.79
CA ARG A 54 -16.28 1.65 2.33
C ARG A 54 -16.04 3.14 2.14
N GLN A 55 -14.77 3.54 2.14
CA GLN A 55 -14.40 4.94 2.08
C GLN A 55 -14.24 5.47 0.67
N LEU A 56 -13.95 4.60 -0.28
CA LEU A 56 -13.66 5.02 -1.65
C LEU A 56 -14.91 4.93 -2.51
N LYS A 57 -15.29 6.07 -3.09
CA LYS A 57 -16.48 6.16 -3.92
C LYS A 57 -16.28 5.36 -5.20
N GLY A 58 -17.30 4.57 -5.56
CA GLY A 58 -17.24 3.80 -6.80
C GLY A 58 -16.19 2.69 -6.77
N TYR A 59 -15.85 2.23 -5.58
CA TYR A 59 -14.83 1.19 -5.41
C TYR A 59 -15.19 -0.08 -6.17
N GLU A 60 -14.21 -0.60 -6.92
CA GLU A 60 -14.37 -1.83 -7.68
C GLU A 60 -13.07 -2.62 -7.55
N GLU A 61 -13.12 -3.72 -6.83
CA GLU A 61 -11.95 -4.60 -6.70
C GLU A 61 -11.86 -5.49 -7.94
N ILE A 62 -10.68 -5.48 -8.58
CA ILE A 62 -10.45 -6.28 -9.77
C ILE A 62 -10.02 -7.69 -9.37
N HIS A 63 -9.03 -7.77 -8.48
CA HIS A 63 -8.68 -9.06 -7.90
C HIS A 63 -7.80 -8.84 -6.67
N ARG A 64 -7.69 -9.91 -5.88
CA ARG A 64 -6.89 -9.92 -4.66
C ARG A 64 -6.18 -11.25 -4.57
N LYS A 65 -4.90 -11.24 -4.19
CA LYS A 65 -4.16 -12.49 -4.07
C LYS A 65 -3.10 -12.40 -3.00
N PRO A 66 -2.74 -13.53 -2.38
CA PRO A 66 -1.59 -13.57 -1.48
C PRO A 66 -0.30 -13.61 -2.29
N ILE A 67 0.72 -12.93 -1.78
CA ILE A 67 2.05 -12.95 -2.38
C ILE A 67 3.09 -12.98 -1.27
N LYS A 68 4.36 -13.06 -1.64
CA LYS A 68 5.47 -12.95 -0.71
C LYS A 68 6.29 -11.73 -1.10
N VAL A 69 6.69 -10.97 -0.10
CA VAL A 69 7.59 -9.83 -0.30
C VAL A 69 8.74 -9.98 0.68
N ASP A 70 9.94 -10.16 0.15
CA ASP A 70 11.13 -10.40 0.96
C ASP A 70 10.94 -11.54 1.96
N GLY A 71 10.21 -12.58 1.54
CA GLY A 71 9.94 -13.74 2.39
C GLY A 71 8.78 -13.59 3.36
N TYR A 72 8.21 -12.41 3.46
CA TYR A 72 7.09 -12.16 4.37
C TYR A 72 5.76 -12.30 3.65
N ASP A 73 4.75 -12.74 4.39
CA ASP A 73 3.40 -12.83 3.83
C ASP A 73 2.87 -11.45 3.48
N ALA A 74 2.16 -11.38 2.38
CA ALA A 74 1.55 -10.14 1.94
C ALA A 74 0.26 -10.44 1.18
N VAL A 75 -0.61 -9.45 1.11
CA VAL A 75 -1.84 -9.54 0.32
C VAL A 75 -1.88 -8.35 -0.61
N MET A 76 -2.06 -8.60 -1.89
CA MET A 76 -2.12 -7.57 -2.91
C MET A 76 -3.54 -7.47 -3.43
N SER A 77 -4.07 -6.25 -3.51
CA SER A 77 -5.40 -5.98 -4.07
C SER A 77 -5.28 -4.96 -5.18
N GLU A 78 -5.89 -5.25 -6.30
CA GLU A 78 -5.98 -4.33 -7.43
C GLU A 78 -7.41 -3.82 -7.51
N PHE A 79 -7.59 -2.50 -7.59
CA PHE A 79 -8.93 -1.91 -7.58
C PHE A 79 -8.95 -0.57 -8.29
N LYS A 80 -10.16 -0.11 -8.60
CA LYS A 80 -10.41 1.22 -9.16
C LYS A 80 -11.43 1.94 -8.29
N TRP A 81 -11.38 3.27 -8.28
CA TRP A 81 -12.37 4.06 -7.57
C TRP A 81 -12.41 5.48 -8.12
N ASP A 82 -13.47 6.21 -7.78
CA ASP A 82 -13.71 7.56 -8.28
C ASP A 82 -13.18 8.58 -7.29
N SER A 83 -12.00 9.13 -7.56
CA SER A 83 -11.43 10.18 -6.73
C SER A 83 -11.96 11.54 -7.18
N PRO A 84 -11.79 12.58 -6.36
CA PRO A 84 -12.19 13.93 -6.77
C PRO A 84 -11.52 14.40 -8.06
N GLU A 85 -10.37 13.82 -8.39
CA GLU A 85 -9.63 14.20 -9.58
C GLU A 85 -9.80 13.23 -10.74
N GLY A 86 -10.70 12.27 -10.61
CA GLY A 86 -10.96 11.30 -11.65
C GLY A 86 -10.83 9.87 -11.15
N ARG A 87 -11.07 8.93 -12.05
CA ARG A 87 -11.00 7.53 -11.67
C ARG A 87 -9.54 7.09 -11.54
N LEU A 88 -9.24 6.49 -10.40
CA LEU A 88 -7.89 5.98 -10.11
C LEU A 88 -7.85 4.47 -10.22
N HIS A 89 -6.76 3.95 -10.74
CA HIS A 89 -6.46 2.53 -10.75
C HIS A 89 -5.31 2.33 -9.76
N GLN A 90 -5.52 1.51 -8.74
CA GLN A 90 -4.56 1.34 -7.66
C GLN A 90 -4.26 -0.12 -7.40
N VAL A 91 -3.03 -0.37 -6.94
CA VAL A 91 -2.61 -1.68 -6.44
C VAL A 91 -2.06 -1.44 -5.04
N SER A 92 -2.71 -2.05 -4.05
CA SER A 92 -2.31 -1.88 -2.65
C SER A 92 -1.83 -3.22 -2.11
N THR A 93 -0.66 -3.22 -1.50
CA THR A 93 -0.06 -4.43 -0.94
C THR A 93 0.16 -4.23 0.54
N VAL A 94 -0.43 -5.11 1.35
CA VAL A 94 -0.26 -5.11 2.79
C VAL A 94 0.75 -6.21 3.12
N ILE A 95 1.86 -5.84 3.78
CA ILE A 95 2.98 -6.75 4.04
C ILE A 95 3.11 -6.98 5.53
N ASN A 96 3.21 -8.26 5.91
CA ASN A 96 3.35 -8.64 7.31
C ASN A 96 4.80 -8.54 7.77
N LEU A 97 5.28 -7.32 8.02
CA LEU A 97 6.61 -7.13 8.54
C LEU A 97 6.63 -7.27 10.06
N PRO A 98 7.76 -7.72 10.63
CA PRO A 98 7.81 -8.07 12.06
C PRO A 98 7.46 -6.93 13.01
N ILE A 99 7.85 -5.71 12.71
CA ILE A 99 7.60 -4.60 13.64
C ILE A 99 6.27 -3.95 13.35
N HIS A 100 6.01 -3.63 12.09
CA HIS A 100 4.77 -2.98 11.67
C HIS A 100 4.31 -3.53 10.34
N PRO A 101 3.01 -3.82 10.21
CA PRO A 101 2.47 -4.06 8.87
C PRO A 101 2.75 -2.84 8.00
N THR A 102 3.14 -3.08 6.78
CA THR A 102 3.51 -2.00 5.86
C THR A 102 2.60 -2.07 4.64
N ILE A 103 2.09 -0.93 4.21
CA ILE A 103 1.18 -0.85 3.09
C ILE A 103 1.86 -0.06 1.97
N ILE A 104 2.01 -0.70 0.82
CA ILE A 104 2.55 -0.05 -0.38
C ILE A 104 1.41 0.09 -1.37
N THR A 105 1.08 1.32 -1.73
CA THR A 105 0.00 1.59 -2.68
C THR A 105 0.57 2.31 -3.89
N VAL A 106 0.30 1.76 -5.07
CA VAL A 106 0.67 2.37 -6.33
C VAL A 106 -0.59 2.87 -7.00
N SER A 107 -0.58 4.13 -7.44
CA SER A 107 -1.75 4.78 -8.01
C SER A 107 -1.45 5.28 -9.41
N SER A 108 -2.45 5.18 -10.29
CA SER A 108 -2.36 5.69 -11.65
C SER A 108 -3.69 6.32 -12.04
N HIS A 109 -3.61 7.48 -12.72
CA HIS A 109 -4.80 8.14 -13.27
C HIS A 109 -5.26 7.48 -14.57
N LYS A 110 -4.48 6.56 -15.11
CA LYS A 110 -4.83 5.81 -16.32
C LYS A 110 -4.89 4.33 -15.98
N PRO A 111 -5.72 3.56 -16.68
CA PRO A 111 -5.74 2.12 -16.45
C PRO A 111 -4.34 1.53 -16.61
N LEU A 112 -3.97 0.65 -15.71
CA LEU A 112 -2.67 0.00 -15.77
C LEU A 112 -2.67 -1.07 -16.84
N THR A 113 -1.62 -1.08 -17.67
CA THR A 113 -1.44 -2.13 -18.66
C THR A 113 -0.89 -3.38 -17.98
N GLU A 114 -0.97 -4.52 -18.67
CA GLU A 114 -0.42 -5.77 -18.13
C GLU A 114 1.08 -5.64 -17.87
N GLY A 115 1.80 -4.96 -18.77
CA GLY A 115 3.22 -4.73 -18.57
C GLY A 115 3.51 -3.88 -17.36
N GLN A 116 2.68 -2.85 -17.11
CA GLN A 116 2.84 -2.03 -15.93
C GLN A 116 2.54 -2.83 -14.66
N LYS A 117 1.53 -3.67 -14.68
CA LYS A 117 1.21 -4.51 -13.53
C LYS A 117 2.34 -5.46 -13.20
N GLU A 118 2.97 -6.08 -14.20
CA GLU A 118 4.11 -6.94 -13.98
C GLU A 118 5.28 -6.16 -13.39
N TYR A 119 5.54 -4.97 -13.92
CA TYR A 119 6.59 -4.11 -13.40
C TYR A 119 6.33 -3.76 -11.93
N LEU A 120 5.09 -3.40 -11.61
CA LEU A 120 4.73 -3.05 -10.25
C LEU A 120 4.86 -4.22 -9.30
N LEU A 121 4.46 -5.40 -9.73
CA LEU A 121 4.62 -6.60 -8.92
C LEU A 121 6.08 -6.85 -8.59
N LYS A 122 6.94 -6.74 -9.61
CA LYS A 122 8.38 -6.92 -9.39
C LYS A 122 8.94 -5.83 -8.48
N LEU A 123 8.46 -4.60 -8.65
CA LEU A 123 8.91 -3.49 -7.83
C LEU A 123 8.54 -3.73 -6.36
N VAL A 124 7.31 -4.12 -6.10
CA VAL A 124 6.86 -4.41 -4.75
C VAL A 124 7.64 -5.58 -4.17
N GLN A 125 7.85 -6.63 -4.96
CA GLN A 125 8.58 -7.80 -4.49
C GLN A 125 10.07 -7.53 -4.30
N SER A 126 10.58 -6.45 -4.88
CA SER A 126 11.98 -6.06 -4.65
C SER A 126 12.17 -5.32 -3.33
N PHE A 127 11.08 -4.96 -2.66
CA PHE A 127 11.15 -4.29 -1.37
C PHE A 127 11.93 -5.14 -0.38
N LYS A 128 12.83 -4.49 0.37
CA LYS A 128 13.64 -5.17 1.36
C LYS A 128 13.34 -4.64 2.75
N ALA A 129 13.05 -5.53 3.65
CA ALA A 129 12.66 -5.20 5.01
C ALA A 129 13.87 -4.99 5.93
N ARG A 130 14.94 -4.46 5.42
CA ARG A 130 16.19 -4.37 6.16
C ARG A 130 16.19 -3.33 7.27
N ASN A 131 15.23 -2.44 7.27
CA ASN A 131 15.12 -1.43 8.31
C ASN A 131 14.15 -1.84 9.41
N VAL A 132 13.83 -3.10 9.46
CA VAL A 132 12.82 -3.60 10.37
C VAL A 132 13.37 -3.82 11.78
N LYS A 133 14.62 -3.70 11.95
CA LYS A 133 15.23 -3.96 13.25
C LYS A 133 14.66 -3.11 14.37
#